data_3379a42c5dfc212822a23a5621403f4b
#
_entry.id   3379a42c5dfc212822a23a5621403f4b
#
_cell.length_a   1.000
_cell.length_b   1.000
_cell.length_c   1.000
_cell.angle_alpha   90.00
_cell.angle_beta   90.00
_cell.angle_gamma   90.00
#
_symmetry.space_group_name_H-M   'P 1'
#
loop_
_entity.id
_entity.type
_entity.pdbx_description
1 polymer ?
#
loop_
_entity_poly.entity_id
_entity_poly.type
_entity_poly.pdbx_seq_one_letter_code
_entity_poly.pdbx_strand_id
1 'polypeptide(L)'
;METSKWFLAHSKQDDPGEIEQWCAKIGRSLVQDGWQTKVISGRDDYQIRAAALGGWKSWCRDVPHGKDFQGKPMFHGVIVPVYSDNKNPTVGKATADIVSGFMSAGKHVYTWCPADDLFQLVDAIEVLPDEDYLAWARLDFKC
;
A
#
# COMPACT_ATOMS: atom_id res chain seq x y z
N MET A 1 7.18 2.25 23.34
CA MET A 1 7.56 1.70 22.02
C MET A 1 6.60 2.25 20.97
N GLU A 2 7.13 2.84 19.93
CA GLU A 2 6.29 3.40 18.88
C GLU A 2 5.82 2.33 17.90
N THR A 3 4.66 2.55 17.29
CA THR A 3 4.09 1.65 16.29
C THR A 3 4.11 2.31 14.93
N SER A 4 4.74 1.66 13.97
CA SER A 4 4.73 2.05 12.56
C SER A 4 3.57 1.32 11.89
N LYS A 5 2.68 2.06 11.23
CA LYS A 5 1.51 1.48 10.53
C LYS A 5 1.72 1.54 9.04
N TRP A 6 1.48 0.43 8.38
CA TRP A 6 1.61 0.30 6.92
C TRP A 6 0.33 -0.25 6.33
N PHE A 7 -0.07 0.31 5.21
CA PHE A 7 -1.28 -0.11 4.50
C PHE A 7 -0.90 -1.16 3.45
N LEU A 8 -1.60 -2.28 3.43
CA LEU A 8 -1.40 -3.31 2.42
C LEU A 8 -2.45 -3.16 1.32
N ALA A 9 -2.02 -2.73 0.14
CA ALA A 9 -2.89 -2.54 -1.03
C ALA A 9 -2.94 -3.84 -1.83
N HIS A 10 -3.88 -4.71 -1.49
CA HIS A 10 -4.07 -6.00 -2.15
C HIS A 10 -5.32 -6.01 -3.03
N SER A 11 -5.42 -7.00 -3.91
CA SER A 11 -6.61 -7.22 -4.74
C SER A 11 -7.79 -7.72 -3.89
N LYS A 12 -9.02 -7.34 -4.28
CA LYS A 12 -10.24 -7.87 -3.68
C LYS A 12 -10.39 -9.38 -3.86
N GLN A 13 -9.70 -9.94 -4.86
CA GLN A 13 -9.77 -11.37 -5.17
C GLN A 13 -8.77 -12.20 -4.38
N ASP A 14 -7.87 -11.55 -3.65
CA ASP A 14 -6.91 -12.27 -2.83
C ASP A 14 -7.61 -12.99 -1.67
N ASP A 15 -7.12 -14.19 -1.35
CA ASP A 15 -7.68 -15.00 -0.28
C ASP A 15 -7.46 -14.34 1.09
N PRO A 16 -8.52 -14.18 1.93
CA PRO A 16 -8.37 -13.55 3.24
C PRO A 16 -7.34 -14.21 4.15
N GLY A 17 -7.20 -15.53 4.08
CA GLY A 17 -6.21 -16.26 4.87
C GLY A 17 -4.78 -15.93 4.44
N GLU A 18 -4.53 -15.82 3.13
CA GLU A 18 -3.23 -15.39 2.61
C GLU A 18 -2.91 -13.95 3.00
N ILE A 19 -3.90 -13.05 2.91
CA ILE A 19 -3.72 -11.66 3.29
C ILE A 19 -3.29 -11.54 4.75
N GLU A 20 -3.91 -12.30 5.62
CA GLU A 20 -3.56 -12.32 7.05
C GLU A 20 -2.13 -12.81 7.26
N GLN A 21 -1.72 -13.86 6.56
CA GLN A 21 -0.34 -14.35 6.60
C GLN A 21 0.65 -13.32 6.06
N TRP A 22 0.30 -12.63 4.99
CA TRP A 22 1.13 -11.56 4.42
C TRP A 22 1.32 -10.41 5.41
N CYS A 23 0.26 -9.98 6.05
CA CYS A 23 0.35 -8.91 7.06
C CYS A 23 1.31 -9.29 8.18
N ALA A 24 1.23 -10.53 8.67
CA ALA A 24 2.11 -11.01 9.72
C ALA A 24 3.57 -11.10 9.25
N LYS A 25 3.80 -11.63 8.05
CA LYS A 25 5.14 -11.80 7.48
C LYS A 25 5.81 -10.45 7.20
N ILE A 26 5.09 -9.52 6.60
CA ILE A 26 5.58 -8.17 6.34
C ILE A 26 5.90 -7.46 7.66
N GLY A 27 5.02 -7.59 8.64
CA GLY A 27 5.22 -6.99 9.96
C GLY A 27 6.49 -7.47 10.65
N ARG A 28 6.87 -8.74 10.45
CA ARG A 28 8.13 -9.28 10.99
C ARG A 28 9.36 -8.81 10.21
N SER A 29 9.23 -8.68 8.89
CA SER A 29 10.36 -8.34 8.01
C SER A 29 10.64 -6.84 7.98
N LEU A 30 9.61 -6.00 8.16
CA LEU A 30 9.72 -4.56 8.11
C LEU A 30 9.90 -3.96 9.52
N VAL A 31 10.75 -4.58 10.32
CA VAL A 31 11.03 -4.10 11.68
C VAL A 31 12.06 -2.99 11.62
N GLN A 32 11.74 -1.88 12.27
CA GLN A 32 12.69 -0.79 12.51
C GLN A 32 13.07 -0.75 13.98
N ASP A 33 14.30 -0.35 14.26
CA ASP A 33 14.83 -0.32 15.64
C ASP A 33 13.91 0.48 16.58
N GLY A 34 13.48 -0.17 17.66
CA GLY A 34 12.61 0.44 18.66
C GLY A 34 11.15 0.60 18.25
N TRP A 35 10.74 0.13 17.06
CA TRP A 35 9.39 0.26 16.56
C TRP A 35 8.74 -1.09 16.34
N GLN A 36 7.46 -1.16 16.69
CA GLN A 36 6.61 -2.28 16.25
C GLN A 36 5.99 -1.91 14.91
N THR A 37 5.94 -2.88 14.00
CA THR A 37 5.31 -2.68 12.69
C THR A 37 3.95 -3.36 12.66
N LYS A 38 2.92 -2.59 12.36
CA LYS A 38 1.56 -3.08 12.17
C LYS A 38 1.16 -2.88 10.72
N VAL A 39 0.73 -3.96 10.07
CA VAL A 39 0.26 -3.94 8.69
C VAL A 39 -1.24 -4.09 8.68
N ILE A 40 -1.94 -3.14 8.07
CA ILE A 40 -3.40 -3.12 8.01
C ILE A 40 -3.81 -3.42 6.58
N SER A 41 -4.65 -4.46 6.44
CA SER A 41 -5.22 -4.84 5.16
C SER A 41 -6.12 -3.74 4.61
N GLY A 42 -5.96 -3.43 3.31
CA GLY A 42 -6.82 -2.47 2.63
C GLY A 42 -8.29 -2.84 2.66
N ARG A 43 -8.59 -4.14 2.73
CA ARG A 43 -9.95 -4.64 2.83
C ARG A 43 -10.65 -4.16 4.09
N ASP A 44 -9.97 -4.23 5.23
CA ASP A 44 -10.56 -3.86 6.53
C ASP A 44 -10.71 -2.35 6.65
N ASP A 45 -9.68 -1.60 6.28
CA ASP A 45 -9.70 -0.14 6.40
C ASP A 45 -10.62 0.50 5.36
N TYR A 46 -10.58 0.01 4.12
CA TYR A 46 -11.34 0.60 3.02
C TYR A 46 -12.86 0.55 3.24
N GLN A 47 -13.38 -0.61 3.63
CA GLN A 47 -14.82 -0.78 3.80
C GLN A 47 -15.40 0.14 4.87
N ILE A 48 -14.64 0.36 5.93
CA ILE A 48 -15.09 1.18 7.06
C ILE A 48 -14.93 2.66 6.75
N ARG A 49 -13.73 3.05 6.31
CA ARG A 49 -13.39 4.47 6.16
C ARG A 49 -13.90 5.11 4.87
N ALA A 50 -13.93 4.37 3.78
CA ALA A 50 -14.42 4.92 2.52
C ALA A 50 -15.87 5.34 2.63
N ALA A 51 -16.68 4.53 3.30
CA ALA A 51 -18.08 4.86 3.56
C ALA A 51 -18.21 6.11 4.44
N ALA A 52 -17.38 6.21 5.48
CA ALA A 52 -17.41 7.36 6.41
C ALA A 52 -16.92 8.66 5.74
N LEU A 53 -16.00 8.56 4.80
CA LEU A 53 -15.40 9.72 4.13
C LEU A 53 -16.12 10.14 2.85
N GLY A 54 -17.17 9.44 2.45
CA GLY A 54 -17.95 9.78 1.27
C GLY A 54 -17.48 9.13 -0.03
N GLY A 55 -16.66 8.08 0.06
CA GLY A 55 -16.27 7.27 -1.09
C GLY A 55 -14.77 7.12 -1.32
N TRP A 56 -14.43 6.38 -2.36
CA TRP A 56 -13.06 5.99 -2.68
C TRP A 56 -12.13 7.18 -2.97
N LYS A 57 -12.61 8.14 -3.74
CA LYS A 57 -11.79 9.32 -4.09
C LYS A 57 -11.41 10.13 -2.85
N SER A 58 -12.38 10.30 -1.94
CA SER A 58 -12.13 11.00 -0.67
C SER A 58 -11.16 10.23 0.20
N TRP A 59 -11.28 8.91 0.24
CA TRP A 59 -10.34 8.05 0.97
C TRP A 59 -8.91 8.22 0.47
N CYS A 60 -8.70 8.12 -0.85
CA CYS A 60 -7.36 8.24 -1.45
C CYS A 60 -6.77 9.64 -1.28
N ARG A 61 -7.61 10.68 -1.24
CA ARG A 61 -7.17 12.05 -1.00
C ARG A 61 -6.76 12.29 0.46
N ASP A 62 -7.56 11.79 1.40
CA ASP A 62 -7.47 12.21 2.80
C ASP A 62 -6.69 11.23 3.68
N VAL A 63 -6.84 9.93 3.49
CA VAL A 63 -6.23 8.92 4.37
C VAL A 63 -4.70 8.94 4.32
N PRO A 64 -4.04 9.05 3.15
CA PRO A 64 -2.57 9.13 3.12
C PRO A 64 -1.99 10.34 3.87
N HIS A 65 -2.75 11.44 3.92
CA HIS A 65 -2.33 12.66 4.64
C HIS A 65 -2.84 12.70 6.07
N GLY A 66 -3.68 11.74 6.46
CA GLY A 66 -4.34 11.73 7.76
C GLY A 66 -3.39 11.55 8.92
N LYS A 67 -3.81 12.11 10.06
CA LYS A 67 -3.12 11.95 11.34
C LYS A 67 -4.06 11.31 12.34
N ASP A 68 -3.49 10.59 13.29
CA ASP A 68 -4.28 10.06 14.41
C ASP A 68 -4.62 11.19 15.41
N PHE A 69 -5.35 10.84 16.45
CA PHE A 69 -5.76 11.83 17.46
C PHE A 69 -4.57 12.40 18.27
N GLN A 70 -3.37 11.81 18.16
CA GLN A 70 -2.14 12.32 18.78
C GLN A 70 -1.33 13.18 17.81
N GLY A 71 -1.81 13.41 16.60
CA GLY A 71 -1.11 14.21 15.60
C GLY A 71 -0.04 13.45 14.82
N LYS A 72 0.11 12.14 15.04
CA LYS A 72 1.07 11.30 14.31
C LYS A 72 0.47 10.82 12.99
N PRO A 73 1.27 10.54 11.95
CA PRO A 73 0.75 9.99 10.70
C PRO A 73 -0.02 8.70 10.96
N MET A 74 -1.21 8.57 10.36
CA MET A 74 -1.99 7.33 10.47
C MET A 74 -1.30 6.16 9.81
N PHE A 75 -0.70 6.38 8.63
CA PHE A 75 0.10 5.39 7.93
C PHE A 75 1.46 5.98 7.58
N HIS A 76 2.50 5.20 7.74
CA HIS A 76 3.87 5.57 7.37
C HIS A 76 4.13 5.33 5.89
N GLY A 77 3.35 4.46 5.26
CA GLY A 77 3.46 4.14 3.86
C GLY A 77 2.51 3.04 3.43
N VAL A 78 2.69 2.59 2.21
CA VAL A 78 1.88 1.53 1.60
C VAL A 78 2.77 0.44 1.04
N ILE A 79 2.31 -0.79 1.12
CA ILE A 79 2.97 -1.96 0.56
C ILE A 79 2.06 -2.57 -0.48
N VAL A 80 2.61 -2.80 -1.68
CA VAL A 80 1.89 -3.39 -2.81
C VAL A 80 2.45 -4.78 -3.04
N PRO A 81 1.68 -5.86 -2.81
CA PRO A 81 2.14 -7.20 -3.11
C PRO A 81 2.24 -7.42 -4.62
N VAL A 82 3.33 -8.04 -5.05
CA VAL A 82 3.57 -8.38 -6.45
C VAL A 82 3.93 -9.85 -6.57
N TYR A 83 3.49 -10.49 -7.65
CA TYR A 83 3.61 -11.94 -7.76
C TYR A 83 4.83 -12.42 -8.57
N SER A 84 5.60 -11.50 -9.13
CA SER A 84 6.76 -11.86 -9.96
C SER A 84 7.89 -10.86 -9.79
N ASP A 85 9.09 -11.26 -10.22
CA ASP A 85 10.30 -10.43 -10.24
C ASP A 85 10.24 -9.35 -11.32
N ASN A 86 9.06 -8.96 -11.78
CA ASN A 86 8.95 -7.94 -12.80
C ASN A 86 9.62 -6.66 -12.32
N LYS A 87 10.53 -6.16 -13.15
CA LYS A 87 11.25 -4.92 -12.84
C LYS A 87 10.32 -3.73 -12.71
N ASN A 88 9.18 -3.76 -13.43
CA ASN A 88 8.19 -2.68 -13.41
C ASN A 88 6.80 -3.29 -13.40
N PRO A 89 6.28 -3.67 -12.23
CA PRO A 89 4.96 -4.28 -12.15
C PRO A 89 3.86 -3.28 -12.50
N THR A 90 2.79 -3.79 -13.13
CA THR A 90 1.59 -3.01 -13.40
C THR A 90 0.57 -3.20 -12.29
N VAL A 91 -0.23 -2.17 -12.03
CA VAL A 91 -1.27 -2.18 -11.02
C VAL A 91 -2.58 -1.69 -11.59
N GLY A 92 -3.70 -2.12 -11.02
CA GLY A 92 -5.02 -1.67 -11.40
C GLY A 92 -5.29 -0.23 -10.94
N LYS A 93 -6.42 0.32 -11.39
CA LYS A 93 -6.78 1.71 -11.10
C LYS A 93 -6.89 2.01 -9.61
N ALA A 94 -7.53 1.14 -8.85
CA ALA A 94 -7.71 1.35 -7.41
C ALA A 94 -6.37 1.40 -6.68
N THR A 95 -5.47 0.47 -6.98
CA THR A 95 -4.13 0.46 -6.40
C THR A 95 -3.32 1.67 -6.84
N ALA A 96 -3.44 2.08 -8.12
CA ALA A 96 -2.78 3.28 -8.63
C ALA A 96 -3.21 4.53 -7.88
N ASP A 97 -4.51 4.66 -7.59
CA ASP A 97 -5.03 5.79 -6.82
C ASP A 97 -4.48 5.82 -5.39
N ILE A 98 -4.39 4.66 -4.75
CA ILE A 98 -3.79 4.54 -3.41
C ILE A 98 -2.32 4.97 -3.43
N VAL A 99 -1.55 4.41 -4.35
CA VAL A 99 -0.12 4.70 -4.48
C VAL A 99 0.11 6.18 -4.74
N SER A 100 -0.66 6.78 -5.66
CA SER A 100 -0.57 8.20 -5.97
C SER A 100 -0.86 9.07 -4.75
N GLY A 101 -1.85 8.69 -3.95
CA GLY A 101 -2.18 9.40 -2.72
C GLY A 101 -1.04 9.39 -1.70
N PHE A 102 -0.42 8.22 -1.49
CA PHE A 102 0.71 8.10 -0.57
C PHE A 102 1.95 8.84 -1.08
N MET A 103 2.22 8.78 -2.37
CA MET A 103 3.34 9.53 -2.95
C MET A 103 3.12 11.05 -2.83
N SER A 104 1.90 11.53 -3.05
CA SER A 104 1.55 12.94 -2.84
C SER A 104 1.76 13.39 -1.40
N ALA A 105 1.57 12.48 -0.46
CA ALA A 105 1.78 12.75 0.96
C ALA A 105 3.26 12.68 1.38
N GLY A 106 4.17 12.37 0.46
CA GLY A 106 5.58 12.22 0.75
C GLY A 106 5.92 10.95 1.52
N LYS A 107 5.06 9.95 1.47
CA LYS A 107 5.25 8.69 2.21
C LYS A 107 5.85 7.63 1.31
N HIS A 108 6.43 6.61 1.94
CA HIS A 108 7.09 5.53 1.21
C HIS A 108 6.08 4.55 0.60
N VAL A 109 6.40 4.09 -0.60
CA VAL A 109 5.67 3.02 -1.29
C VAL A 109 6.66 1.90 -1.59
N TYR A 110 6.36 0.69 -1.09
CA TYR A 110 7.15 -0.49 -1.37
C TYR A 110 6.32 -1.51 -2.11
N THR A 111 6.95 -2.21 -3.07
CA THR A 111 6.43 -3.50 -3.51
C THR A 111 7.00 -4.60 -2.62
N TRP A 112 6.27 -5.69 -2.50
CA TRP A 112 6.71 -6.85 -1.73
C TRP A 112 6.34 -8.12 -2.47
N CYS A 113 7.32 -8.99 -2.70
CA CYS A 113 7.10 -10.28 -3.34
C CYS A 113 6.94 -11.36 -2.26
N PRO A 114 5.77 -12.00 -2.15
CA PRO A 114 5.57 -13.03 -1.13
C PRO A 114 6.52 -14.21 -1.23
N ALA A 115 6.90 -14.59 -2.44
CA ALA A 115 7.79 -15.75 -2.65
C ALA A 115 9.18 -15.53 -2.09
N ASP A 116 9.73 -14.33 -2.27
CA ASP A 116 11.12 -14.01 -1.93
C ASP A 116 11.27 -13.14 -0.69
N ASP A 117 10.16 -12.65 -0.15
CA ASP A 117 10.15 -11.66 0.93
C ASP A 117 11.00 -10.42 0.58
N LEU A 118 10.93 -10.02 -0.69
CA LEU A 118 11.74 -8.93 -1.23
C LEU A 118 10.94 -7.63 -1.29
N PHE A 119 11.49 -6.58 -0.69
CA PHE A 119 10.93 -5.22 -0.73
C PHE A 119 11.69 -4.37 -1.74
N GLN A 120 10.96 -3.61 -2.55
CA GLN A 120 11.56 -2.64 -3.47
C GLN A 120 10.86 -1.30 -3.35
N LEU A 121 11.65 -0.23 -3.23
CA LEU A 121 11.12 1.13 -3.10
C LEU A 121 10.65 1.65 -4.45
N VAL A 122 9.40 2.11 -4.50
CA VAL A 122 8.81 2.72 -5.68
C VAL A 122 9.17 4.21 -5.72
N ASP A 123 9.70 4.67 -6.85
CA ASP A 123 10.11 6.04 -7.06
C ASP A 123 9.06 6.86 -7.84
N ALA A 124 8.37 6.22 -8.80
CA ALA A 124 7.40 6.89 -9.65
C ALA A 124 6.28 5.94 -10.09
N ILE A 125 5.17 6.53 -10.49
CA ILE A 125 4.04 5.82 -11.08
C ILE A 125 3.73 6.44 -12.44
N GLU A 126 3.55 5.62 -13.46
CA GLU A 126 3.27 6.05 -14.82
C GLU A 126 1.96 5.43 -15.32
N VAL A 127 1.04 6.29 -15.75
CA VAL A 127 -0.21 5.82 -16.36
C VAL A 127 0.09 5.29 -17.75
N LEU A 128 -0.38 4.08 -18.05
CA LEU A 128 -0.09 3.42 -19.31
C LEU A 128 -0.96 3.99 -20.44
N PRO A 129 -0.41 4.07 -21.70
CA PRO A 129 -1.16 4.59 -22.84
C PRO A 129 -2.40 3.76 -23.19
N ASP A 130 -2.27 2.43 -23.08
CA ASP A 130 -3.36 1.48 -23.34
C ASP A 130 -3.95 1.02 -22.01
N GLU A 131 -4.31 1.97 -21.18
CA GLU A 131 -4.82 1.71 -19.83
C GLU A 131 -6.10 0.88 -19.86
N ASP A 132 -6.07 -0.17 -19.06
CA ASP A 132 -7.25 -0.96 -18.81
C ASP A 132 -7.42 -1.03 -17.28
N TYR A 133 -8.58 -1.45 -16.82
CA TYR A 133 -8.91 -1.41 -15.40
C TYR A 133 -7.93 -2.21 -14.53
N LEU A 134 -7.35 -3.29 -15.09
CA LEU A 134 -6.43 -4.18 -14.37
C LEU A 134 -4.96 -3.81 -14.55
N ALA A 135 -4.62 -3.11 -15.61
CA ALA A 135 -3.27 -2.66 -15.93
C ALA A 135 -3.29 -1.16 -16.23
N TRP A 136 -3.61 -0.38 -15.20
CA TRP A 136 -3.78 1.07 -15.33
C TRP A 136 -2.46 1.82 -15.32
N ALA A 137 -1.54 1.40 -14.49
CA ALA A 137 -0.29 2.12 -14.29
C ALA A 137 0.86 1.15 -14.01
N ARG A 138 2.07 1.62 -14.28
CA ARG A 138 3.30 0.91 -14.00
C ARG A 138 4.02 1.57 -12.82
N LEU A 139 4.57 0.76 -11.93
CA LEU A 139 5.37 1.24 -10.83
C LEU A 139 6.85 1.20 -11.23
N ASP A 140 7.54 2.32 -11.11
CA ASP A 140 8.96 2.45 -11.41
C ASP A 140 9.75 2.47 -10.10
N PHE A 141 10.80 1.66 -10.03
CA PHE A 141 11.60 1.53 -8.83
C PHE A 141 12.72 2.55 -8.79
N LYS A 142 13.09 2.91 -7.56
CA LYS A 142 14.25 3.76 -7.33
C LYS A 142 15.52 2.95 -7.62
N CYS A 143 16.36 3.49 -8.48
CA CYS A 143 17.67 2.90 -8.80
C CYS A 143 18.71 3.17 -7.72
#